data_53c4e39ac73ec2440db8ac590d48188d
#
_entry.id   53c4e39ac73ec2440db8ac590d48188d
#
_cell.length_a   1.000
_cell.length_b   1.000
_cell.length_c   1.000
_cell.angle_alpha   90.00
_cell.angle_beta   90.00
_cell.angle_gamma   90.00
#
_symmetry.space_group_name_H-M   'P 1'
#
loop_
_entity.id
_entity.type
_entity.pdbx_description
1 polymer ?
#
loop_
_entity_poly.entity_id
_entity_poly.type
_entity_poly.pdbx_seq_one_letter_code
_entity_poly.pdbx_strand_id
1 'polypeptide(L)' 'MLNRSSKNLTTEQEAYDYALDILSYRDYSRKDMELKLKRKGADTGIIKSTIQKLLEYGFLDEKRYGQR' A
#
# COMPACT_ATOMS: atom_id res chain seq x y z
N MET A 1 -19.82 -11.09 0.03
CA MET A 1 -19.64 -10.70 -0.20
C MET A 1 -19.14 -10.17 -0.69
N LEU A 2 -18.95 -10.02 -0.81
CA LEU A 2 -18.59 -9.62 -1.16
C LEU A 2 -17.96 -8.78 -1.89
N ASN A 3 -17.87 -8.18 -2.40
CA ASN A 3 -17.49 -7.27 -3.14
C ASN A 3 -16.47 -6.45 -2.68
N ARG A 4 -15.58 -6.84 -2.01
CA ARG A 4 -14.62 -6.05 -1.49
C ARG A 4 -13.77 -5.44 -2.51
N SER A 5 -13.63 -5.96 -3.65
CA SER A 5 -12.76 -5.39 -4.64
C SER A 5 -13.25 -4.08 -5.18
N SER A 6 -14.51 -3.77 -5.05
CA SER A 6 -14.99 -2.54 -5.58
C SER A 6 -15.08 -1.46 -4.54
N LYS A 7 -14.72 -1.77 -3.31
CA LYS A 7 -14.82 -0.77 -2.30
C LYS A 7 -13.60 0.05 -2.20
N ASN A 8 -13.75 1.27 -1.72
CA ASN A 8 -12.62 2.14 -1.47
C ASN A 8 -11.96 1.67 -0.20
N LEU A 9 -10.71 1.97 -0.06
CA LEU A 9 -9.98 1.61 1.14
C LEU A 9 -10.22 2.69 2.18
N THR A 10 -11.07 2.42 3.11
CA THR A 10 -11.45 3.43 4.09
C THR A 10 -10.78 3.24 5.45
N THR A 11 -10.11 2.13 5.66
CA THR A 11 -9.40 1.94 6.91
C THR A 11 -7.97 1.51 6.62
N GLU A 12 -7.12 1.70 7.59
CA GLU A 12 -5.73 1.34 7.46
C GLU A 12 -5.59 -0.16 7.26
N GLN A 13 -6.41 -0.94 7.95
CA GLN A 13 -6.36 -2.38 7.84
C GLN A 13 -6.67 -2.83 6.41
N GLU A 14 -7.68 -2.24 5.82
CA GLU A 14 -8.06 -2.59 4.46
C GLU A 14 -6.94 -2.25 3.49
N ALA A 15 -6.33 -1.10 3.68
CA ALA A 15 -5.25 -0.66 2.81
C ALA A 15 -4.05 -1.58 2.96
N TYR A 16 -3.75 -1.98 4.18
CA TYR A 16 -2.62 -2.84 4.43
C TYR A 16 -2.86 -4.21 3.80
N ASP A 17 -4.05 -4.77 3.97
CA ASP A 17 -4.37 -6.06 3.39
C ASP A 17 -4.28 -6.02 1.87
N TYR A 18 -4.77 -4.95 1.28
CA TYR A 18 -4.70 -4.79 -0.16
C TYR A 18 -3.24 -4.71 -0.60
N ALA A 19 -2.43 -3.96 0.14
CA ALA A 19 -1.03 -3.82 -0.21
C ALA A 19 -0.31 -5.15 -0.17
N LEU A 20 -0.58 -5.96 0.84
CA LEU A 20 0.05 -7.26 0.94
C LEU A 20 -0.38 -8.15 -0.22
N ASP A 21 -1.62 -8.03 -0.59
CA ASP A 21 -2.16 -8.83 -1.68
C ASP A 21 -1.42 -8.53 -2.99
N ILE A 22 -1.28 -7.27 -3.33
CA ILE A 22 -0.62 -6.93 -4.60
C ILE A 22 0.88 -7.18 -4.53
N LEU A 23 1.46 -7.09 -3.34
CA LEU A 23 2.87 -7.39 -3.19
C LEU A 23 3.17 -8.86 -3.40
N SER A 24 2.16 -9.71 -3.28
CA SER A 24 2.36 -11.11 -3.51
C SER A 24 2.51 -11.42 -4.99
N TYR A 25 2.16 -10.48 -5.86
CA TYR A 25 2.28 -10.69 -7.29
C TYR A 25 3.58 -10.12 -7.86
N ARG A 26 4.03 -9.03 -7.31
CA ARG A 26 5.28 -8.45 -7.74
C ARG A 26 5.73 -7.38 -6.75
N ASP A 27 6.96 -6.96 -6.86
CA ASP A 27 7.48 -5.92 -6.00
C ASP A 27 6.95 -4.56 -6.43
N TYR A 28 6.80 -3.68 -5.47
CA TYR A 28 6.36 -2.32 -5.74
C TYR A 28 7.30 -1.37 -5.03
N SER A 29 7.57 -0.23 -5.64
CA SER A 29 8.34 0.80 -4.97
C SER A 29 7.36 1.55 -4.08
N ARG A 30 7.88 2.36 -3.20
CA ARG A 30 7.04 3.15 -2.32
C ARG A 30 6.09 4.02 -3.12
N LYS A 31 6.60 4.68 -4.15
CA LYS A 31 5.80 5.55 -4.96
C LYS A 31 4.70 4.80 -5.71
N ASP A 32 5.03 3.64 -6.23
CA ASP A 32 4.05 2.84 -6.94
C ASP A 32 2.96 2.38 -5.98
N MET A 33 3.36 2.00 -4.76
CA MET A 33 2.39 1.57 -3.78
C MET A 33 1.46 2.72 -3.41
N GLU A 34 2.01 3.93 -3.25
CA GLU A 34 1.20 5.09 -2.94
C GLU A 34 0.14 5.32 -4.02
N LEU A 35 0.55 5.19 -5.27
CA LEU A 35 -0.38 5.39 -6.36
C LEU A 35 -1.48 4.33 -6.37
N LYS A 36 -1.11 3.10 -6.09
CA LYS A 36 -2.09 2.04 -6.06
C LYS A 36 -3.12 2.28 -4.96
N LEU A 37 -2.65 2.66 -3.80
CA LEU A 37 -3.55 2.91 -2.69
C LEU A 37 -4.46 4.10 -2.98
N LYS A 38 -3.91 5.13 -3.60
CA LYS A 38 -4.67 6.29 -3.93
C LYS A 38 -5.77 5.95 -4.92
N ARG A 39 -5.47 5.13 -5.89
CA ARG A 39 -6.45 4.74 -6.88
C ARG A 39 -7.59 3.94 -6.29
N LYS A 40 -7.33 3.28 -5.16
CA LYS A 40 -8.36 2.51 -4.50
C LYS A 40 -9.13 3.35 -3.50
N GLY A 41 -8.87 4.65 -3.48
CA GLY A 41 -9.64 5.52 -2.61
C GLY A 41 -9.10 5.77 -1.21
N ALA A 42 -7.90 5.31 -0.93
CA ALA A 42 -7.31 5.56 0.38
C ALA A 42 -6.93 7.03 0.47
N ASP A 43 -7.17 7.65 1.61
CA ASP A 43 -6.81 9.05 1.74
C ASP A 43 -5.34 9.15 2.17
N THR A 44 -4.84 10.34 2.20
CA THR A 44 -3.43 10.58 2.50
C THR A 44 -3.00 9.96 3.82
N GLY A 45 -3.81 10.10 4.83
CA GLY A 45 -3.47 9.55 6.15
C GLY A 45 -3.34 8.03 6.11
N ILE A 46 -4.27 7.38 5.44
CA ILE A 46 -4.26 5.94 5.34
C ILE A 46 -3.06 5.50 4.52
N ILE A 47 -2.78 6.21 3.43
CA ILE A 47 -1.65 5.86 2.58
C ILE A 47 -0.36 5.95 3.38
N LYS A 48 -0.17 7.04 4.11
CA LYS A 48 1.04 7.21 4.88
C LYS A 48 1.21 6.14 5.95
N SER A 49 0.15 5.83 6.67
CA SER A 49 0.21 4.81 7.70
C SER A 49 0.54 3.45 7.12
N THR A 50 -0.08 3.14 5.99
CA THR A 50 0.13 1.86 5.36
C THR A 50 1.57 1.73 4.87
N ILE A 51 2.06 2.77 4.21
CA ILE A 51 3.43 2.76 3.70
C ILE A 51 4.41 2.62 4.86
N GLN A 52 4.17 3.31 5.95
CA GLN A 52 5.03 3.25 7.10
C GLN A 52 5.12 1.81 7.63
N LYS A 53 4.00 1.14 7.75
CA LYS A 53 3.97 -0.22 8.20
C LYS A 53 4.70 -1.15 7.27
N LEU A 54 4.51 -0.96 5.97
CA LEU A 54 5.16 -1.82 5.00
C LEU A 54 6.67 -1.65 5.06
N LEU A 55 7.12 -0.43 5.30
CA LEU A 55 8.56 -0.19 5.42
C LEU A 55 9.10 -0.83 6.69
N GLU A 56 8.36 -0.70 7.77
CA GLU A 56 8.80 -1.25 9.04
C GLU A 56 8.89 -2.76 9.04
N TYR A 57 8.00 -3.39 8.31
CA TYR A 57 8.00 -4.85 8.27
C TYR A 57 8.85 -5.41 7.13
N GLY A 58 9.46 -4.53 6.36
CA GLY A 58 10.33 -4.99 5.29
C GLY A 58 9.67 -5.36 3.98
N PHE A 59 8.40 -5.02 3.83
CA PHE A 59 7.69 -5.31 2.60
C PHE A 59 8.02 -4.32 1.49
N LEU A 60 8.48 -3.12 1.86
CA LEU A 60 8.91 -2.13 0.89
C LEU A 60 10.33 -1.74 1.24
N ASP A 61 11.08 -1.39 0.24
CA ASP A 61 12.47 -1.04 0.46
C ASP A 61 12.73 0.35 -0.06
N GLU A 62 12.59 1.31 0.80
CA GLU A 62 12.78 2.69 0.44
C GLU A 62 14.24 3.05 0.20
N LYS A 63 15.15 2.41 0.90
CA LYS A 63 16.50 2.72 0.76
C LYS A 63 17.06 2.49 -0.57
N ARG A 64 16.62 1.53 -1.26
CA ARG A 64 17.09 1.28 -2.54
C ARG A 64 16.93 2.39 -3.48
N TYR A 65 15.88 3.15 -3.35
CA TYR A 65 15.60 4.21 -4.28
C TYR A 65 16.20 5.52 -3.86
N GLY A 66 16.53 5.57 -2.66
CA GLY A 66 17.10 6.78 -2.17
C GLY A 66 18.48 6.97 -2.59
N GLN A 67 19.03 6.06 -3.05
CA GLN A 67 20.29 6.17 -3.36
C GLN A 67 20.61 6.50 -4.54
N ARG A 68 20.37 6.69 -4.91
CA ARG A 68 20.73 7.05 -5.89
C ARG A 68 20.96 7.67 -6.05
#